data_ccac1502f0f4382683153ecc9959aa8b
#
_entry.id   ccac1502f0f4382683153ecc9959aa8b
#
_cell.length_a   1.000
_cell.length_b   1.000
_cell.length_c   1.000
_cell.angle_alpha   90.00
_cell.angle_beta   90.00
_cell.angle_gamma   90.00
#
_symmetry.space_group_name_H-M   'P 1'
#
loop_
_entity.id
_entity.type
_entity.pdbx_description
1 polymer ?
#
loop_
_entity_poly.entity_id
_entity_poly.type
_entity_poly.pdbx_seq_one_letter_code
_entity_poly.pdbx_strand_id
1 'polypeptide(L)'
;MKTRKWILAIASSLLLASIAAAAYKALAARPVDTSSVEVKIDNFSFAPTSITVRAGTQITWINRDDIPHTVVEDDKTFKSKVLDTDEKFTFTPTRPGTYKYYCSIHPKMTAKLVVE
;
A
#
# COMPACT_ATOMS: atom_id res chain seq x y z
N MET A 1 -40.35 -48.60 -7.78
CA MET A 1 -40.21 -47.46 -8.69
C MET A 1 -40.17 -46.10 -8.03
N LYS A 2 -40.49 -45.97 -6.77
CA LYS A 2 -40.46 -44.66 -6.05
C LYS A 2 -39.06 -44.22 -5.56
N THR A 3 -38.08 -45.10 -5.56
CA THR A 3 -36.74 -44.83 -5.01
C THR A 3 -35.76 -44.13 -5.99
N ARG A 4 -36.05 -44.17 -7.29
CA ARG A 4 -35.15 -43.56 -8.29
C ARG A 4 -35.18 -42.03 -8.37
N LYS A 5 -36.32 -41.42 -8.00
CA LYS A 5 -36.45 -39.94 -8.11
C LYS A 5 -35.74 -39.16 -7.01
N TRP A 6 -35.52 -39.78 -5.85
CA TRP A 6 -34.86 -39.12 -4.72
C TRP A 6 -33.31 -39.07 -4.85
N ILE A 7 -32.74 -40.06 -5.52
CA ILE A 7 -31.28 -40.14 -5.69
C ILE A 7 -30.77 -39.07 -6.66
N LEU A 8 -31.54 -38.71 -7.67
CA LEU A 8 -31.20 -37.67 -8.64
C LEU A 8 -31.23 -36.24 -8.05
N ALA A 9 -32.14 -35.98 -7.11
CA ALA A 9 -32.27 -34.67 -6.46
C ALA A 9 -31.09 -34.39 -5.49
N ILE A 10 -30.58 -35.43 -4.82
CA ILE A 10 -29.46 -35.32 -3.89
C ILE A 10 -28.14 -35.08 -4.65
N ALA A 11 -27.99 -35.71 -5.81
CA ALA A 11 -26.78 -35.53 -6.64
C ALA A 11 -26.64 -34.11 -7.19
N SER A 12 -27.75 -33.46 -7.59
CA SER A 12 -27.73 -32.09 -8.11
C SER A 12 -27.41 -31.04 -7.02
N SER A 13 -27.92 -31.23 -5.79
CA SER A 13 -27.63 -30.30 -4.70
C SER A 13 -26.17 -30.38 -4.21
N LEU A 14 -25.53 -31.54 -4.23
CA LEU A 14 -24.15 -31.73 -3.92
C LEU A 14 -23.21 -31.07 -4.94
N LEU A 15 -23.57 -31.11 -6.23
CA LEU A 15 -22.78 -30.50 -7.30
C LEU A 15 -22.74 -28.98 -7.18
N LEU A 16 -23.89 -28.34 -6.86
CA LEU A 16 -24.00 -26.89 -6.67
C LEU A 16 -23.18 -26.40 -5.46
N ALA A 17 -23.17 -27.13 -4.37
CA ALA A 17 -22.37 -26.82 -3.18
C ALA A 17 -20.87 -26.89 -3.48
N SER A 18 -20.42 -27.84 -4.31
CA SER A 18 -19.01 -27.98 -4.69
C SER A 18 -18.50 -26.81 -5.53
N ILE A 19 -19.32 -26.28 -6.44
CA ILE A 19 -18.97 -25.13 -7.28
C ILE A 19 -18.85 -23.86 -6.42
N ALA A 20 -19.76 -23.65 -5.49
CA ALA A 20 -19.73 -22.49 -4.59
C ALA A 20 -18.48 -22.49 -3.68
N ALA A 21 -18.07 -23.64 -3.16
CA ALA A 21 -16.87 -23.78 -2.34
C ALA A 21 -15.58 -23.50 -3.13
N ALA A 22 -15.49 -23.94 -4.38
CA ALA A 22 -14.34 -23.68 -5.24
C ALA A 22 -14.20 -22.19 -5.58
N ALA A 23 -15.31 -21.49 -5.87
CA ALA A 23 -15.32 -20.06 -6.13
C ALA A 23 -14.91 -19.24 -4.91
N TYR A 24 -15.31 -19.63 -3.71
CA TYR A 24 -14.93 -18.98 -2.47
C TYR A 24 -13.41 -19.10 -2.21
N LYS A 25 -12.82 -20.26 -2.41
CA LYS A 25 -11.38 -20.48 -2.27
C LYS A 25 -10.56 -19.63 -3.25
N ALA A 26 -11.02 -19.48 -4.48
CA ALA A 26 -10.34 -18.67 -5.49
C ALA A 26 -10.34 -17.18 -5.11
N LEU A 27 -11.40 -16.65 -4.51
CA LEU A 27 -11.47 -15.26 -4.03
C LEU A 27 -10.60 -15.03 -2.79
N ALA A 28 -10.57 -15.98 -1.85
CA ALA A 28 -9.76 -15.88 -0.63
C ALA A 28 -8.26 -16.01 -0.89
N ALA A 29 -7.86 -16.64 -1.99
CA ALA A 29 -6.46 -16.88 -2.34
C ALA A 29 -5.80 -15.73 -3.15
N ARG A 30 -6.48 -14.61 -3.37
CA ARG A 30 -5.86 -13.46 -4.04
C ARG A 30 -4.75 -12.89 -3.17
N PRO A 31 -3.51 -12.74 -3.69
CA PRO A 31 -2.43 -12.15 -2.92
C PRO A 31 -2.78 -10.71 -2.56
N VAL A 32 -2.57 -10.34 -1.29
CA VAL A 32 -2.59 -8.94 -0.88
C VAL A 32 -1.39 -8.28 -1.54
N ASP A 33 -1.62 -7.16 -2.23
CA ASP A 33 -0.53 -6.37 -2.80
C ASP A 33 0.26 -5.74 -1.64
N THR A 34 1.40 -6.35 -1.31
CA THR A 34 2.33 -5.88 -0.27
C THR A 34 3.50 -5.13 -0.87
N SER A 35 3.31 -4.51 -2.03
CA SER A 35 4.37 -3.73 -2.68
C SER A 35 4.88 -2.63 -1.75
N SER A 36 6.17 -2.35 -1.82
CA SER A 36 6.83 -1.28 -1.11
C SER A 36 7.61 -0.41 -2.08
N VAL A 37 7.69 0.88 -1.80
CA VAL A 37 8.40 1.87 -2.60
C VAL A 37 9.34 2.64 -1.69
N GLU A 38 10.58 2.85 -2.14
CA GLU A 38 11.57 3.63 -1.43
C GLU A 38 11.75 5.00 -2.07
N VAL A 39 11.77 6.04 -1.24
CA VAL A 39 12.15 7.40 -1.61
C VAL A 39 13.46 7.73 -0.91
N LYS A 40 14.45 8.07 -1.69
CA LYS A 40 15.77 8.44 -1.20
C LYS A 40 15.80 9.95 -0.92
N ILE A 41 16.37 10.32 0.22
CA ILE A 41 16.69 11.72 0.55
C ILE A 41 18.19 11.89 0.37
N ASP A 42 18.59 12.71 -0.58
CA ASP A 42 19.99 12.92 -0.89
C ASP A 42 20.17 14.26 -1.61
N ASN A 43 21.24 14.94 -1.34
CA ASN A 43 21.58 16.23 -1.96
C ASN A 43 20.41 17.24 -1.85
N PHE A 44 19.83 17.38 -0.65
CA PHE A 44 18.71 18.29 -0.36
C PHE A 44 17.49 18.06 -1.24
N SER A 45 17.22 16.83 -1.65
CA SER A 45 16.06 16.50 -2.47
C SER A 45 15.49 15.13 -2.14
N PHE A 46 14.19 14.97 -2.43
CA PHE A 46 13.54 13.67 -2.44
C PHE A 46 13.66 13.06 -3.84
N ALA A 47 14.06 11.83 -3.93
CA ALA A 47 14.24 11.15 -5.21
C ALA A 47 13.51 9.79 -5.21
N PRO A 48 12.49 9.62 -6.07
CA PRO A 48 11.93 10.61 -6.99
C PRO A 48 11.11 11.71 -6.28
N THR A 49 10.94 12.86 -6.92
CA THR A 49 10.15 13.97 -6.37
C THR A 49 8.64 13.78 -6.50
N SER A 50 8.21 12.85 -7.32
CA SER A 50 6.80 12.48 -7.48
C SER A 50 6.70 10.98 -7.66
N ILE A 51 5.86 10.35 -6.85
CA ILE A 51 5.56 8.92 -6.96
C ILE A 51 4.05 8.71 -7.00
N THR A 52 3.62 7.71 -7.75
CA THR A 52 2.23 7.26 -7.82
C THR A 52 2.17 5.81 -7.36
N VAL A 53 1.36 5.54 -6.36
CA VAL A 53 1.21 4.21 -5.77
C VAL A 53 -0.26 3.87 -5.55
N ARG A 54 -0.55 2.59 -5.36
CA ARG A 54 -1.87 2.13 -4.92
C ARG A 54 -2.02 2.32 -3.41
N ALA A 55 -3.24 2.57 -2.95
CA ALA A 55 -3.57 2.52 -1.52
C ALA A 55 -3.12 1.17 -0.93
N GLY A 56 -2.51 1.20 0.25
CA GLY A 56 -1.95 0.01 0.89
C GLY A 56 -0.47 -0.25 0.58
N THR A 57 0.13 0.49 -0.35
CA THR A 57 1.57 0.41 -0.64
C THR A 57 2.35 1.09 0.48
N GLN A 58 3.34 0.41 1.06
CA GLN A 58 4.22 0.99 2.05
C GLN A 58 5.26 1.88 1.38
N ILE A 59 5.37 3.13 1.82
CA ILE A 59 6.43 4.05 1.39
C ILE A 59 7.49 4.10 2.49
N THR A 60 8.76 4.00 2.09
CA THR A 60 9.92 4.14 2.98
C THR A 60 10.79 5.28 2.48
N TRP A 61 10.94 6.31 3.30
CA TRP A 61 11.94 7.36 3.05
C TRP A 61 13.21 7.01 3.81
N ILE A 62 14.34 7.13 3.15
CA ILE A 62 15.65 6.89 3.76
C ILE A 62 16.56 8.10 3.54
N ASN A 63 17.11 8.64 4.62
CA ASN A 63 18.05 9.74 4.53
C ASN A 63 19.45 9.22 4.19
N ARG A 64 19.91 9.51 2.97
CA ARG A 64 21.26 9.19 2.49
C ARG A 64 22.17 10.42 2.44
N ASP A 65 21.66 11.55 2.93
CA ASP A 65 22.47 12.76 3.07
C ASP A 65 23.32 12.70 4.35
N ASP A 66 24.35 13.52 4.42
CA ASP A 66 25.20 13.66 5.60
C ASP A 66 24.65 14.69 6.61
N ILE A 67 23.48 15.25 6.33
CA ILE A 67 22.77 16.19 7.20
C ILE A 67 21.37 15.67 7.52
N PRO A 68 20.76 16.10 8.64
CA PRO A 68 19.42 15.67 9.02
C PRO A 68 18.33 16.27 8.13
N HIS A 69 17.26 15.49 7.91
CA HIS A 69 16.06 15.87 7.17
C HIS A 69 14.80 15.38 7.88
N THR A 70 13.66 15.90 7.47
CA THR A 70 12.33 15.44 7.89
C THR A 70 11.45 15.15 6.68
N VAL A 71 10.37 14.41 6.90
CA VAL A 71 9.30 14.16 5.92
C VAL A 71 8.00 14.62 6.55
N VAL A 72 7.43 15.70 6.05
CA VAL A 72 6.21 16.30 6.64
C VAL A 72 5.21 16.58 5.52
N GLU A 73 4.02 15.97 5.61
CA GLU A 73 2.92 16.23 4.69
C GLU A 73 2.23 17.56 5.06
N ASP A 74 1.74 18.30 4.07
CA ASP A 74 1.17 19.64 4.26
C ASP A 74 0.04 19.69 5.31
N ASP A 75 -0.85 18.69 5.29
CA ASP A 75 -1.97 18.57 6.25
C ASP A 75 -1.62 17.71 7.47
N LYS A 76 -0.37 17.31 7.63
CA LYS A 76 0.12 16.47 8.72
C LYS A 76 -0.49 15.06 8.76
N THR A 77 -0.94 14.53 7.62
CA THR A 77 -1.40 13.15 7.52
C THR A 77 -0.26 12.18 7.87
N PHE A 78 0.97 12.54 7.49
CA PHE A 78 2.18 11.87 7.98
C PHE A 78 3.26 12.90 8.33
N LYS A 79 4.04 12.55 9.32
CA LYS A 79 5.13 13.40 9.81
C LYS A 79 6.20 12.53 10.45
N SER A 80 7.43 12.61 9.92
CA SER A 80 8.56 11.93 10.54
C SER A 80 9.13 12.73 11.73
N LYS A 81 9.90 12.04 12.56
CA LYS A 81 10.93 12.69 13.39
C LYS A 81 12.05 13.23 12.49
N VAL A 82 13.01 13.92 13.08
CA VAL A 82 14.27 14.24 12.40
C VAL A 82 14.99 12.93 12.08
N LEU A 83 15.36 12.77 10.81
CA LEU A 83 16.07 11.61 10.30
C LEU A 83 17.54 11.97 10.11
N ASP A 84 18.42 11.33 10.88
CA ASP A 84 19.85 11.40 10.67
C ASP A 84 20.26 10.49 9.49
N THR A 85 21.52 10.52 9.09
CA THR A 85 22.02 9.68 8.00
C THR A 85 21.68 8.21 8.24
N ASP A 86 21.15 7.56 7.19
CA ASP A 86 20.70 6.16 7.16
C ASP A 86 19.44 5.85 7.98
N GLU A 87 18.85 6.83 8.65
CA GLU A 87 17.56 6.65 9.31
C GLU A 87 16.40 6.63 8.30
N LYS A 88 15.34 5.92 8.66
CA LYS A 88 14.17 5.66 7.82
C LYS A 88 12.88 6.12 8.48
N PHE A 89 11.91 6.47 7.62
CA PHE A 89 10.53 6.71 8.00
C PHE A 89 9.63 5.96 7.04
N THR A 90 8.59 5.31 7.55
CA THR A 90 7.63 4.57 6.74
C THR A 90 6.21 5.10 6.95
N PHE A 91 5.42 5.06 5.87
CA PHE A 91 4.00 5.39 5.89
C PHE A 91 3.27 4.52 4.86
N THR A 92 2.09 4.03 5.23
CA THR A 92 1.23 3.25 4.34
C THR A 92 -0.07 4.02 4.12
N PRO A 93 -0.26 4.69 2.97
CA PRO A 93 -1.48 5.41 2.69
C PRO A 93 -2.65 4.45 2.44
N THR A 94 -3.81 4.80 2.97
CA THR A 94 -5.04 4.01 2.81
C THR A 94 -6.11 4.72 1.99
N ARG A 95 -5.96 6.02 1.74
CA ARG A 95 -6.94 6.84 1.01
C ARG A 95 -6.34 7.39 -0.28
N PRO A 96 -7.02 7.26 -1.42
CA PRO A 96 -6.63 7.92 -2.65
C PRO A 96 -6.55 9.44 -2.48
N GLY A 97 -5.63 10.06 -3.16
CA GLY A 97 -5.43 11.51 -3.13
C GLY A 97 -4.00 11.91 -3.46
N THR A 98 -3.76 13.21 -3.48
CA THR A 98 -2.42 13.79 -3.67
C THR A 98 -1.94 14.39 -2.36
N TYR A 99 -0.80 13.92 -1.91
CA TYR A 99 -0.18 14.30 -0.64
C TYR A 99 1.12 15.04 -0.95
N LYS A 100 1.10 16.35 -0.80
CA LYS A 100 2.31 17.17 -0.93
C LYS A 100 3.07 17.15 0.37
N TYR A 101 4.39 17.00 0.31
CA TYR A 101 5.22 16.95 1.50
C TYR A 101 6.53 17.71 1.29
N TYR A 102 7.21 17.99 2.38
CA TYR A 102 8.40 18.82 2.40
C TYR A 102 9.30 18.42 3.58
N CYS A 103 10.52 18.96 3.58
CA CYS A 103 11.41 18.89 4.72
C CYS A 103 11.23 20.15 5.58
N SER A 104 10.91 20.01 6.87
CA SER A 104 10.68 21.16 7.76
C SER A 104 11.95 21.92 8.09
N ILE A 105 13.12 21.31 7.95
CA ILE A 105 14.44 21.92 8.16
C ILE A 105 14.86 22.71 6.91
N HIS A 106 14.45 22.26 5.73
CA HIS A 106 14.75 22.88 4.43
C HIS A 106 13.44 23.02 3.62
N PRO A 107 12.61 24.03 3.91
CA PRO A 107 11.22 24.08 3.40
C PRO A 107 11.06 24.16 1.87
N LYS A 108 12.12 24.54 1.14
CA LYS A 108 12.11 24.51 -0.34
C LYS A 108 12.24 23.11 -0.92
N MET A 109 12.65 22.14 -0.11
CA MET A 109 12.76 20.74 -0.47
C MET A 109 11.38 20.10 -0.41
N THR A 110 10.74 19.97 -1.58
CA THR A 110 9.33 19.54 -1.71
C THR A 110 9.19 18.34 -2.64
N ALA A 111 8.12 17.59 -2.45
CA ALA A 111 7.76 16.45 -3.27
C ALA A 111 6.28 16.14 -3.17
N LYS A 112 5.81 15.12 -3.88
CA LYS A 112 4.42 14.66 -3.76
C LYS A 112 4.28 13.16 -3.89
N LEU A 113 3.29 12.64 -3.20
CA LEU A 113 2.82 11.27 -3.26
C LEU A 113 1.40 11.27 -3.83
N VAL A 114 1.19 10.56 -4.93
CA VAL A 114 -0.14 10.34 -5.50
C VAL A 114 -0.57 8.91 -5.17
N VAL A 115 -1.73 8.78 -4.56
CA VAL A 115 -2.32 7.49 -4.16
C VAL A 115 -3.58 7.24 -4.97
N GLU A 116 -3.62 6.11 -5.63
CA GLU A 116 -4.74 5.65 -6.45
C GLU A 116 -5.59 4.59 -5.76
#